data_771f6a7ffbb56ef757054b99e688c7e5
#
_entry.id   771f6a7ffbb56ef757054b99e688c7e5
#
_cell.length_a   1.000
_cell.length_b   1.000
_cell.length_c   1.000
_cell.angle_alpha   90.00
_cell.angle_beta   90.00
_cell.angle_gamma   90.00
#
_symmetry.space_group_name_H-M   'P 1'
#
loop_
_entity.id
_entity.type
_entity.pdbx_description
1 polymer ?
#
loop_
_entity_poly.entity_id
_entity_poly.type
_entity_poly.pdbx_seq_one_letter_code
_entity_poly.pdbx_strand_id
1 'polypeptide(L)'
;MWPKTFAERLESWAQLRQQASTADAETALNAINSWWFQTPWRAYHLHWDDRAVWPDPWQLLSDDLYCPLARGLGILYTITMLDRPDLQDAVLAEFDSDNLVLVAKEKYILNWDSTTVVNINPTGSRPRHSVTQEQIKQQIR
;
A
#
# COMPACT_ATOMS: atom_id res chain seq x y z
N MET A 1 -7.82 14.58 5.59
CA MET A 1 -9.14 14.19 5.05
C MET A 1 -9.01 13.68 3.62
N TRP A 2 -9.74 12.62 3.30
CA TRP A 2 -9.69 12.02 1.98
C TRP A 2 -10.28 12.97 0.92
N PRO A 3 -9.54 13.27 -0.17
CA PRO A 3 -10.04 14.20 -1.20
C PRO A 3 -11.28 13.65 -1.90
N LYS A 4 -12.22 14.55 -2.22
CA LYS A 4 -13.53 14.15 -2.73
C LYS A 4 -13.55 13.83 -4.22
N THR A 5 -12.71 14.47 -5.01
CA THR A 5 -12.69 14.26 -6.46
C THR A 5 -11.47 13.46 -6.86
N PHE A 6 -11.58 12.79 -8.00
CA PHE A 6 -10.46 12.04 -8.56
C PHE A 6 -9.25 12.94 -8.84
N ALA A 7 -9.50 14.13 -9.39
CA ALA A 7 -8.42 15.08 -9.67
C ALA A 7 -7.69 15.49 -8.40
N GLU A 8 -8.43 15.76 -7.33
CA GLU A 8 -7.83 16.12 -6.04
C GLU A 8 -7.05 14.94 -5.44
N ARG A 9 -7.57 13.72 -5.59
CA ARG A 9 -6.86 12.53 -5.11
C ARG A 9 -5.56 12.32 -5.88
N LEU A 10 -5.58 12.51 -7.19
CA LEU A 10 -4.37 12.39 -8.01
C LEU A 10 -3.31 13.41 -7.58
N GLU A 11 -3.72 14.66 -7.37
CA GLU A 11 -2.78 15.70 -6.95
C GLU A 11 -2.20 15.40 -5.57
N SER A 12 -3.05 15.04 -4.62
CA SER A 12 -2.61 14.71 -3.27
C SER A 12 -1.65 13.51 -3.27
N TRP A 13 -1.95 12.50 -4.07
CA TRP A 13 -1.12 11.32 -4.19
C TRP A 13 0.24 11.64 -4.84
N ALA A 14 0.25 12.53 -5.82
CA ALA A 14 1.51 12.98 -6.44
C ALA A 14 2.37 13.73 -5.43
N GLN A 15 1.78 14.59 -4.62
CA GLN A 15 2.50 15.30 -3.56
C GLN A 15 3.08 14.32 -2.52
N LEU A 16 2.29 13.32 -2.14
CA LEU A 16 2.75 12.28 -1.22
C LEU A 16 4.00 11.59 -1.78
N ARG A 17 3.96 11.16 -3.05
CA ARG A 17 5.10 10.48 -3.66
C ARG A 17 6.32 11.37 -3.75
N GLN A 18 6.14 12.64 -4.06
CA GLN A 18 7.23 13.61 -4.13
C GLN A 18 7.91 13.76 -2.77
N GLN A 19 7.14 13.92 -1.72
CA GLN A 19 7.67 14.05 -0.36
C GLN A 19 8.35 12.76 0.10
N ALA A 20 7.73 11.62 -0.18
CA ALA A 20 8.26 10.33 0.24
C ALA A 20 9.54 9.93 -0.50
N SER A 21 9.76 10.50 -1.69
CA SER A 21 10.94 10.14 -2.48
C SER A 21 12.26 10.60 -1.86
N THR A 22 12.22 11.63 -1.02
CA THR A 22 13.44 12.21 -0.42
C THR A 22 13.50 12.10 1.10
N ALA A 23 12.41 11.70 1.75
CA ALA A 23 12.40 11.53 3.21
C ALA A 23 13.14 10.26 3.62
N ASP A 24 13.57 10.19 4.89
CA ASP A 24 14.12 8.93 5.38
C ASP A 24 13.05 7.83 5.33
N ALA A 25 13.49 6.57 5.35
CA ALA A 25 12.60 5.44 5.12
C ALA A 25 11.39 5.41 6.05
N GLU A 26 11.62 5.57 7.36
CA GLU A 26 10.53 5.52 8.32
C GLU A 26 9.53 6.66 8.12
N THR A 27 10.03 7.87 7.89
CA THR A 27 9.17 9.03 7.65
C THR A 27 8.36 8.86 6.37
N ALA A 28 9.00 8.38 5.29
CA ALA A 28 8.32 8.12 4.03
C ALA A 28 7.21 7.07 4.19
N LEU A 29 7.51 5.97 4.88
CA LEU A 29 6.54 4.90 5.07
C LEU A 29 5.40 5.32 5.98
N ASN A 30 5.67 6.10 7.03
CA ASN A 30 4.61 6.65 7.87
C ASN A 30 3.67 7.56 7.08
N ALA A 31 4.22 8.40 6.22
CA ALA A 31 3.41 9.30 5.40
C ALA A 31 2.51 8.52 4.44
N ILE A 32 3.06 7.50 3.79
CA ILE A 32 2.30 6.64 2.87
C ILE A 32 1.20 5.91 3.61
N ASN A 33 1.53 5.31 4.75
CA ASN A 33 0.58 4.57 5.56
C ASN A 33 -0.57 5.46 6.03
N SER A 34 -0.26 6.64 6.57
CA SER A 34 -1.27 7.59 7.05
C SER A 34 -2.18 8.06 5.93
N TRP A 35 -1.61 8.33 4.76
CA TRP A 35 -2.40 8.81 3.63
C TRP A 35 -3.46 7.79 3.23
N TRP A 36 -3.06 6.52 3.09
CA TRP A 36 -3.98 5.45 2.67
C TRP A 36 -4.98 5.08 3.76
N PHE A 37 -4.67 5.33 5.04
CA PHE A 37 -5.63 5.12 6.12
C PHE A 37 -6.77 6.14 6.13
N GLN A 38 -6.67 7.21 5.35
CA GLN A 38 -7.75 8.18 5.21
C GLN A 38 -8.85 7.70 4.26
N THR A 39 -8.63 6.60 3.54
CA THR A 39 -9.59 6.10 2.55
C THR A 39 -10.90 5.70 3.20
N PRO A 40 -12.04 5.98 2.54
CA PRO A 40 -13.33 5.52 3.06
C PRO A 40 -13.41 4.00 3.03
N TRP A 41 -13.86 3.43 4.13
CA TRP A 41 -14.00 1.99 4.23
C TRP A 41 -15.29 1.53 3.55
N ARG A 42 -15.21 0.47 2.77
CA ARG A 42 -16.36 -0.11 2.09
C ARG A 42 -16.34 -1.62 2.24
N ALA A 43 -17.50 -2.22 1.97
CA ALA A 43 -17.57 -3.66 1.94
C ALA A 43 -16.58 -4.21 0.90
N TYR A 44 -16.06 -5.35 1.21
CA TYR A 44 -15.02 -6.00 0.48
C TYR A 44 -15.40 -6.31 -0.97
N HIS A 45 -14.49 -6.08 -1.91
CA HIS A 45 -14.75 -6.37 -3.33
C HIS A 45 -13.52 -6.86 -4.11
N LEU A 46 -12.33 -6.91 -3.49
CA LEU A 46 -11.14 -7.50 -4.12
C LEU A 46 -10.83 -8.85 -3.51
N HIS A 47 -10.40 -9.78 -4.35
CA HIS A 47 -10.06 -11.15 -3.94
C HIS A 47 -8.65 -11.50 -4.37
N TRP A 48 -7.92 -12.20 -3.52
CA TRP A 48 -6.59 -12.69 -3.86
C TRP A 48 -6.61 -13.62 -5.08
N ASP A 49 -7.67 -14.37 -5.26
CA ASP A 49 -7.80 -15.31 -6.37
C ASP A 49 -7.98 -14.63 -7.72
N ASP A 50 -8.38 -13.35 -7.72
CA ASP A 50 -8.69 -12.61 -8.93
C ASP A 50 -7.64 -11.54 -9.23
N ARG A 51 -6.36 -11.81 -8.95
CA ARG A 51 -5.31 -10.81 -9.10
C ARG A 51 -5.23 -10.20 -10.50
N ALA A 52 -5.57 -10.98 -11.51
CA ALA A 52 -5.52 -10.50 -12.89
C ALA A 52 -6.48 -9.33 -13.16
N VAL A 53 -7.53 -9.19 -12.36
CA VAL A 53 -8.53 -8.13 -12.54
C VAL A 53 -8.38 -7.01 -11.49
N TRP A 54 -7.31 -7.02 -10.69
CA TRP A 54 -7.09 -5.97 -9.73
C TRP A 54 -6.90 -4.63 -10.45
N PRO A 55 -7.39 -3.51 -9.86
CA PRO A 55 -7.24 -2.20 -10.49
C PRO A 55 -5.79 -1.76 -10.53
N ASP A 56 -5.44 -0.97 -11.55
CA ASP A 56 -4.16 -0.26 -11.54
C ASP A 56 -4.24 0.93 -10.58
N PRO A 57 -3.13 1.65 -10.32
CA PRO A 57 -3.15 2.72 -9.34
C PRO A 57 -4.19 3.81 -9.63
N TRP A 58 -4.37 4.16 -10.89
CA TRP A 58 -5.30 5.24 -11.28
C TRP A 58 -6.74 4.83 -11.11
N GLN A 59 -7.07 3.60 -11.49
CA GLN A 59 -8.41 3.04 -11.26
C GLN A 59 -8.71 2.95 -9.77
N LEU A 60 -7.73 2.54 -8.98
CA LEU A 60 -7.88 2.42 -7.53
C LEU A 60 -8.22 3.78 -6.92
N LEU A 61 -7.57 4.86 -7.39
CA LEU A 61 -7.85 6.21 -6.88
C LEU A 61 -9.21 6.71 -7.31
N SER A 62 -9.73 6.26 -8.47
CA SER A 62 -11.03 6.69 -8.95
C SER A 62 -12.19 5.93 -8.32
N ASP A 63 -11.95 4.72 -7.83
CA ASP A 63 -13.03 3.83 -7.38
C ASP A 63 -13.72 4.28 -6.11
N ASP A 64 -12.99 4.91 -5.21
CA ASP A 64 -13.52 5.37 -3.92
C ASP A 64 -14.14 4.24 -3.08
N LEU A 65 -13.66 3.00 -3.28
CA LEU A 65 -14.11 1.82 -2.56
C LEU A 65 -12.88 1.05 -2.07
N TYR A 66 -12.69 1.01 -0.76
CA TYR A 66 -11.45 0.44 -0.21
C TYR A 66 -11.73 -0.56 0.90
N CYS A 67 -11.46 -1.82 0.62
CA CYS A 67 -11.33 -2.86 1.64
C CYS A 67 -9.86 -2.91 2.09
N PRO A 68 -9.52 -3.67 3.14
CA PRO A 68 -8.12 -3.78 3.57
C PRO A 68 -7.16 -4.23 2.48
N LEU A 69 -7.59 -5.14 1.61
CA LEU A 69 -6.75 -5.57 0.48
C LEU A 69 -6.52 -4.43 -0.51
N ALA A 70 -7.56 -3.68 -0.86
CA ALA A 70 -7.45 -2.54 -1.78
C ALA A 70 -6.52 -1.47 -1.22
N ARG A 71 -6.62 -1.18 0.08
CA ARG A 71 -5.73 -0.22 0.73
C ARG A 71 -4.29 -0.71 0.72
N GLY A 72 -4.07 -1.97 1.03
CA GLY A 72 -2.73 -2.57 0.96
C GLY A 72 -2.14 -2.51 -0.43
N LEU A 73 -2.97 -2.76 -1.44
CA LEU A 73 -2.57 -2.67 -2.84
C LEU A 73 -2.13 -1.24 -3.19
N GLY A 74 -2.89 -0.24 -2.75
CA GLY A 74 -2.54 1.17 -2.97
C GLY A 74 -1.21 1.53 -2.32
N ILE A 75 -0.97 1.04 -1.11
CA ILE A 75 0.29 1.24 -0.41
C ILE A 75 1.44 0.62 -1.21
N LEU A 76 1.28 -0.62 -1.66
CA LEU A 76 2.32 -1.30 -2.44
C LEU A 76 2.62 -0.56 -3.74
N TYR A 77 1.59 -0.12 -4.46
CA TYR A 77 1.78 0.69 -5.67
C TYR A 77 2.58 1.94 -5.38
N THR A 78 2.25 2.63 -4.30
CA THR A 78 2.92 3.89 -3.94
C THR A 78 4.41 3.66 -3.67
N ILE A 79 4.74 2.66 -2.86
CA ILE A 79 6.13 2.32 -2.55
C ILE A 79 6.89 1.93 -3.83
N THR A 80 6.25 1.12 -4.67
CA THR A 80 6.87 0.65 -5.91
C THR A 80 7.19 1.81 -6.85
N MET A 81 6.28 2.77 -6.95
CA MET A 81 6.46 3.92 -7.84
C MET A 81 7.49 4.93 -7.34
N LEU A 82 7.89 4.87 -6.07
CA LEU A 82 9.00 5.68 -5.57
C LEU A 82 10.33 5.25 -6.18
N ASP A 83 10.45 3.97 -6.54
CA ASP A 83 11.66 3.39 -7.11
C ASP A 83 12.90 3.66 -6.26
N ARG A 84 12.76 3.55 -4.94
CA ARG A 84 13.86 3.77 -3.99
C ARG A 84 14.58 2.46 -3.73
N PRO A 85 15.92 2.45 -3.83
CA PRO A 85 16.69 1.21 -3.58
C PRO A 85 16.49 0.62 -2.18
N ASP A 86 16.26 1.47 -1.19
CA ASP A 86 16.09 1.02 0.19
C ASP A 86 14.70 0.46 0.50
N LEU A 87 13.74 0.57 -0.44
CA LEU A 87 12.36 0.14 -0.25
C LEU A 87 11.89 -0.82 -1.34
N GLN A 88 12.80 -1.55 -1.97
CA GLN A 88 12.45 -2.41 -3.10
C GLN A 88 11.99 -3.82 -2.71
N ASP A 89 12.06 -4.16 -1.44
CA ASP A 89 11.64 -5.49 -0.98
C ASP A 89 10.22 -5.51 -0.42
N ALA A 90 9.42 -4.48 -0.68
CA ALA A 90 8.06 -4.43 -0.18
C ALA A 90 7.20 -5.57 -0.74
N VAL A 91 6.41 -6.18 0.12
CA VAL A 91 5.54 -7.31 -0.22
C VAL A 91 4.18 -7.07 0.42
N LEU A 92 3.12 -7.20 -0.38
CA LEU A 92 1.75 -7.25 0.14
C LEU A 92 1.43 -8.70 0.44
N ALA A 93 1.06 -9.01 1.67
CA ALA A 93 0.87 -10.38 2.11
C ALA A 93 -0.38 -10.53 2.96
N GLU A 94 -1.04 -11.66 2.81
CA GLU A 94 -2.22 -12.00 3.60
C GLU A 94 -1.85 -12.96 4.73
N PHE A 95 -2.10 -12.53 5.98
CA PHE A 95 -1.94 -13.36 7.17
C PHE A 95 -3.31 -13.45 7.85
N ASP A 96 -3.89 -14.64 7.87
CA ASP A 96 -5.26 -14.83 8.37
C ASP A 96 -6.21 -13.85 7.69
N SER A 97 -6.73 -12.87 8.41
CA SER A 97 -7.64 -11.87 7.84
C SER A 97 -6.96 -10.52 7.56
N ASP A 98 -5.66 -10.41 7.84
CA ASP A 98 -4.92 -9.15 7.67
C ASP A 98 -4.17 -9.12 6.35
N ASN A 99 -4.23 -7.97 5.68
CA ASN A 99 -3.49 -7.72 4.44
C ASN A 99 -2.44 -6.67 4.73
N LEU A 100 -1.20 -7.09 4.90
CA LEU A 100 -0.12 -6.25 5.39
C LEU A 100 0.92 -6.00 4.31
N VAL A 101 1.55 -4.82 4.35
CA VAL A 101 2.69 -4.53 3.48
C VAL A 101 3.94 -4.55 4.36
N LEU A 102 4.85 -5.47 4.05
CA LEU A 102 6.09 -5.68 4.80
C LEU A 102 7.25 -5.09 4.01
N VAL A 103 8.09 -4.31 4.68
CA VAL A 103 9.20 -3.60 4.03
C VAL A 103 10.47 -3.74 4.86
N ALA A 104 11.62 -3.72 4.18
CA ALA A 104 12.94 -3.78 4.81
C ALA A 104 13.08 -5.00 5.72
N LYS A 105 12.85 -6.17 5.15
CA LYS A 105 12.94 -7.47 5.84
C LYS A 105 12.07 -7.48 7.10
N GLU A 106 10.83 -6.99 6.94
CA GLU A 106 9.81 -6.95 7.99
C GLU A 106 10.14 -5.97 9.13
N LYS A 107 11.10 -5.09 8.95
CA LYS A 107 11.34 -4.03 9.93
C LYS A 107 10.17 -3.07 10.01
N TYR A 108 9.47 -2.85 8.88
CA TYR A 108 8.31 -1.99 8.80
C TYR A 108 7.10 -2.80 8.34
N ILE A 109 5.95 -2.46 8.93
CA ILE A 109 4.68 -3.08 8.61
C ILE A 109 3.64 -1.97 8.38
N LEU A 110 3.03 -1.98 7.19
CA LEU A 110 2.02 -0.99 6.81
C LEU A 110 0.66 -1.67 6.67
N ASN A 111 -0.38 -0.86 6.68
CA ASN A 111 -1.77 -1.33 6.59
C ASN A 111 -2.23 -2.09 7.83
N TRP A 112 -1.59 -1.86 8.96
CA TRP A 112 -1.94 -2.50 10.22
C TRP A 112 -2.34 -1.47 11.29
N ASP A 113 -1.51 -0.44 11.46
CA ASP A 113 -1.74 0.59 12.47
C ASP A 113 -1.57 1.96 11.80
N SER A 114 -2.54 2.86 11.98
CA SER A 114 -2.51 4.17 11.32
C SER A 114 -1.45 5.12 11.90
N THR A 115 -0.90 4.81 13.06
CA THR A 115 0.01 5.71 13.77
C THR A 115 1.47 5.31 13.74
N THR A 116 1.79 4.07 13.38
CA THR A 116 3.17 3.61 13.34
C THR A 116 3.36 2.56 12.26
N VAL A 117 4.56 2.51 11.71
CA VAL A 117 4.96 1.47 10.76
C VAL A 117 6.08 0.58 11.30
N VAL A 118 6.56 0.84 12.52
CA VAL A 118 7.63 0.02 13.09
C VAL A 118 7.07 -1.30 13.58
N ASN A 119 7.62 -2.40 13.09
CA ASN A 119 7.19 -3.73 13.45
C ASN A 119 8.00 -4.22 14.66
N ILE A 120 7.40 -4.15 15.83
CA ILE A 120 8.06 -4.53 17.09
C ILE A 120 7.98 -6.02 17.39
N ASN A 121 7.10 -6.74 16.67
CA ASN A 121 6.94 -8.17 16.86
C ASN A 121 6.91 -8.88 15.50
N PRO A 122 8.08 -9.04 14.85
CA PRO A 122 8.12 -9.74 13.57
C PRO A 122 7.55 -11.15 13.74
N THR A 123 6.60 -11.50 12.88
CA THR A 123 5.99 -12.82 12.93
C THR A 123 6.79 -13.79 12.08
N GLY A 124 6.92 -15.03 12.52
CA GLY A 124 7.50 -16.10 11.73
C GLY A 124 6.47 -16.79 10.84
N SER A 125 5.23 -16.34 10.86
CA SER A 125 4.14 -16.96 10.12
C SER A 125 4.32 -16.80 8.62
N ARG A 126 3.84 -17.80 7.88
CA ARG A 126 3.84 -17.73 6.42
C ARG A 126 2.54 -17.09 5.94
N PRO A 127 2.61 -16.21 4.95
CA PRO A 127 1.39 -15.63 4.38
C PRO A 127 0.64 -16.68 3.56
N ARG A 128 -0.68 -16.54 3.50
CA ARG A 128 -1.52 -17.37 2.64
C ARG A 128 -1.37 -16.98 1.18
N HIS A 129 -1.24 -15.69 0.94
CA HIS A 129 -1.02 -15.12 -0.39
C HIS A 129 -0.03 -13.99 -0.26
N SER A 130 0.72 -13.73 -1.32
CA SER A 130 1.62 -12.58 -1.35
C SER A 130 1.86 -12.11 -2.78
N VAL A 131 2.18 -10.82 -2.92
CA VAL A 131 2.58 -10.25 -4.21
C VAL A 131 3.75 -9.30 -3.96
N THR A 132 4.79 -9.46 -4.78
CA THR A 132 6.00 -8.65 -4.70
C THR A 132 5.89 -7.42 -5.58
N GLN A 133 6.82 -6.48 -5.40
CA GLN A 133 6.90 -5.31 -6.28
C GLN A 133 7.17 -5.73 -7.74
N GLU A 134 7.99 -6.73 -7.93
CA GLU A 134 8.27 -7.22 -9.28
C GLU A 134 7.01 -7.70 -9.98
N GLN A 135 6.17 -8.42 -9.26
CA GLN A 135 4.91 -8.91 -9.80
C GLN A 135 3.90 -7.78 -10.03
N ILE A 136 3.84 -6.81 -9.11
CA ILE A 136 2.84 -5.75 -9.21
C ILE A 136 3.19 -4.72 -10.27
N LYS A 137 4.48 -4.58 -10.62
CA LYS A 137 4.91 -3.64 -11.67
C LYS A 137 4.20 -3.89 -12.99
N GLN A 138 3.84 -5.13 -13.26
CA GLN A 138 3.13 -5.48 -14.49
C GLN A 138 1.74 -4.89 -14.56
N GLN A 139 1.17 -4.48 -13.44
CA GLN A 139 -0.16 -3.88 -13.38
C GLN A 139 -0.14 -2.35 -13.38
N ILE A 140 1.03 -1.76 -13.28
CA ILE A 140 1.19 -0.31 -13.39
C ILE A 140 1.37 0.03 -14.87
N ARG A 141 0.45 0.82 -15.41
CA ARG A 141 0.46 1.12 -16.84
C ARG A 141 0.48 2.62 -17.11
#